data_757ab3579e3b280d5ed79ada402b93f5
#
_entry.id   757ab3579e3b280d5ed79ada402b93f5
#
_cell.length_a   1.000
_cell.length_b   1.000
_cell.length_c   1.000
_cell.angle_alpha   90.00
_cell.angle_beta   90.00
_cell.angle_gamma   90.00
#
_symmetry.space_group_name_H-M   'P 1'
#
loop_
_entity.id
_entity.type
_entity.pdbx_description
1 polymer ?
#
loop_
_entity_poly.entity_id
_entity_poly.type
_entity_poly.pdbx_seq_one_letter_code
_entity_poly.pdbx_strand_id
1 'polypeptide(L)'
;MSQDFSPPSPDLKTFLDRVENAYLNDPDFKAAFDGAIKGVQPRPEDIKDKVWHDWTGATVKELRSFFKAWHKWGWDQGVHDGLDFIEKFSWITYRNDAGMDFVTSGPGREMLADFTHLQGLQMDDPKSKELVDRWIKELGPKKMADFEPGDWSTFNKFFVRELAPGARPIDARLDPGVVVAPTDCVINMIVDDLTDSTQLPVKTVTMNVRQLLDGSDYASCFTPSGPGSPGGTAVSCILLPDTYHRYHAPVGGEVVEARDDIGGVYYGMKDFPALLDKGNVGYGYDYSMFDDFRRGYVVFRTPYVDHEGKPDGHGHVALIPVGLNSIGSVQFHEKFRNITKESTPVPVEKGEEIGYFQYGGSLNILLFEPGRFPALQLLMGQRIGVLEETERSDFLFRNFRRTTPRRVPPVS
;
A
#
# COMPACT_ATOMS: atom_id res chain seq x y z
N MET A 1 5.28 -26.91 0.34
CA MET A 1 5.88 -25.89 1.24
C MET A 1 7.28 -26.32 1.53
N SER A 2 8.27 -25.55 1.10
CA SER A 2 9.67 -25.78 1.45
C SER A 2 9.83 -25.55 2.96
N GLN A 3 10.41 -26.49 3.68
CA GLN A 3 10.66 -26.35 5.13
C GLN A 3 11.85 -25.41 5.41
N ASP A 4 12.54 -24.94 4.37
CA ASP A 4 13.80 -24.22 4.50
C ASP A 4 13.66 -22.81 5.08
N PHE A 5 12.48 -22.17 4.92
CA PHE A 5 12.21 -20.81 5.40
C PHE A 5 11.15 -20.73 6.52
N SER A 6 10.76 -21.87 7.11
CA SER A 6 9.82 -21.92 8.23
C SER A 6 10.46 -22.61 9.45
N PRO A 7 10.34 -22.04 10.67
CA PRO A 7 9.80 -20.72 11.00
C PRO A 7 10.69 -19.60 10.46
N PRO A 8 10.21 -18.32 10.45
CA PRO A 8 11.00 -17.19 9.94
C PRO A 8 12.39 -17.09 10.59
N SER A 9 13.36 -16.57 9.83
CA SER A 9 14.75 -16.44 10.29
C SER A 9 14.87 -15.41 11.42
N PRO A 10 15.56 -15.74 12.52
CA PRO A 10 15.76 -14.80 13.62
C PRO A 10 16.81 -13.71 13.29
N ASP A 11 17.66 -13.95 12.31
CA ASP A 11 18.76 -13.06 11.93
C ASP A 11 19.20 -13.25 10.47
N LEU A 12 19.94 -12.28 9.96
CA LEU A 12 20.44 -12.27 8.58
C LEU A 12 21.35 -13.48 8.26
N LYS A 13 22.17 -13.92 9.22
CA LYS A 13 23.07 -15.05 8.97
C LYS A 13 22.27 -16.32 8.72
N THR A 14 21.29 -16.60 9.57
CA THR A 14 20.39 -17.76 9.43
C THR A 14 19.65 -17.72 8.09
N PHE A 15 19.13 -16.55 7.70
CA PHE A 15 18.51 -16.37 6.39
C PHE A 15 19.46 -16.69 5.24
N LEU A 16 20.65 -16.11 5.23
CA LEU A 16 21.62 -16.33 4.16
C LEU A 16 22.07 -17.79 4.06
N ASP A 17 22.20 -18.49 5.20
CA ASP A 17 22.52 -19.91 5.22
C ASP A 17 21.35 -20.76 4.67
N ARG A 18 20.09 -20.37 4.96
CA ARG A 18 18.90 -21.01 4.37
C ARG A 18 18.81 -20.83 2.84
N VAL A 19 19.11 -19.63 2.33
CA VAL A 19 19.16 -19.38 0.89
C VAL A 19 20.18 -20.30 0.21
N GLU A 20 21.35 -20.46 0.80
CA GLU A 20 22.38 -21.39 0.27
C GLU A 20 21.93 -22.83 0.34
N ASN A 21 21.36 -23.27 1.47
CA ASN A 21 20.86 -24.62 1.65
C ASN A 21 19.73 -24.95 0.68
N ALA A 22 18.78 -24.03 0.48
CA ALA A 22 17.71 -24.18 -0.50
C ALA A 22 18.28 -24.38 -1.91
N TYR A 23 19.24 -23.56 -2.33
CA TYR A 23 19.88 -23.73 -3.64
C TYR A 23 20.65 -25.06 -3.77
N LEU A 24 21.31 -25.54 -2.73
CA LEU A 24 22.11 -26.76 -2.79
C LEU A 24 21.28 -28.04 -2.66
N ASN A 25 20.18 -28.03 -1.93
CA ASN A 25 19.46 -29.23 -1.53
C ASN A 25 18.02 -29.31 -2.06
N ASP A 26 17.44 -28.21 -2.55
CA ASP A 26 16.12 -28.17 -3.19
C ASP A 26 16.27 -27.99 -4.70
N PRO A 27 16.03 -29.06 -5.52
CA PRO A 27 16.12 -28.99 -6.97
C PRO A 27 15.16 -27.97 -7.60
N ASP A 28 13.98 -27.77 -6.99
CA ASP A 28 12.96 -26.84 -7.51
C ASP A 28 13.41 -25.39 -7.28
N PHE A 29 13.94 -25.08 -6.08
CA PHE A 29 14.53 -23.76 -5.81
C PHE A 29 15.67 -23.47 -6.76
N LYS A 30 16.59 -24.43 -6.94
CA LYS A 30 17.72 -24.28 -7.86
C LYS A 30 17.28 -24.05 -9.29
N ALA A 31 16.35 -24.87 -9.80
CA ALA A 31 15.86 -24.76 -11.17
C ALA A 31 15.14 -23.43 -11.42
N ALA A 32 14.32 -22.99 -10.48
CA ALA A 32 13.58 -21.72 -10.57
C ALA A 32 14.53 -20.51 -10.51
N PHE A 33 15.51 -20.51 -9.60
CA PHE A 33 16.51 -19.44 -9.52
C PHE A 33 17.38 -19.39 -10.78
N ASP A 34 17.93 -20.54 -11.23
CA ASP A 34 18.74 -20.61 -12.44
C ASP A 34 17.93 -20.17 -13.69
N GLY A 35 16.62 -20.45 -13.70
CA GLY A 35 15.67 -19.98 -14.72
C GLY A 35 15.53 -18.46 -14.70
N ALA A 36 15.35 -17.88 -13.51
CA ALA A 36 15.28 -16.43 -13.33
C ALA A 36 16.56 -15.73 -13.84
N ILE A 37 17.74 -16.27 -13.51
CA ILE A 37 19.03 -15.74 -14.00
C ILE A 37 19.14 -15.81 -15.54
N LYS A 38 18.68 -16.90 -16.16
CA LYS A 38 18.66 -17.02 -17.63
C LYS A 38 17.71 -16.05 -18.31
N GLY A 39 16.65 -15.64 -17.62
CA GLY A 39 15.66 -14.68 -18.09
C GLY A 39 16.08 -13.21 -17.96
N VAL A 40 17.21 -12.91 -17.34
CA VAL A 40 17.69 -11.54 -17.13
C VAL A 40 17.86 -10.82 -18.47
N GLN A 41 17.24 -9.65 -18.59
CA GLN A 41 17.32 -8.82 -19.77
C GLN A 41 18.54 -7.90 -19.72
N PRO A 42 19.12 -7.55 -20.87
CA PRO A 42 20.19 -6.56 -20.96
C PRO A 42 19.74 -5.21 -20.37
N ARG A 43 20.69 -4.47 -19.82
CA ARG A 43 20.44 -3.13 -19.31
C ARG A 43 19.99 -2.19 -20.46
N PRO A 44 18.82 -1.52 -20.33
CA PRO A 44 18.46 -0.43 -21.24
C PRO A 44 19.43 0.77 -21.09
N GLU A 45 19.66 1.50 -22.20
CA GLU A 45 20.64 2.60 -22.25
C GLU A 45 20.26 3.79 -21.33
N ASP A 46 18.98 4.00 -21.08
CA ASP A 46 18.42 5.09 -20.27
C ASP A 46 18.40 4.82 -18.75
N ILE A 47 18.76 3.61 -18.33
CA ILE A 47 18.71 3.24 -16.91
C ILE A 47 19.97 3.68 -16.17
N LYS A 48 19.77 4.38 -15.05
CA LYS A 48 20.85 4.88 -14.17
C LYS A 48 21.50 3.74 -13.36
N ASP A 49 22.79 3.85 -13.08
CA ASP A 49 23.54 2.87 -12.26
C ASP A 49 22.94 2.65 -10.88
N LYS A 50 22.36 3.69 -10.29
CA LYS A 50 21.75 3.67 -8.96
C LYS A 50 20.66 2.59 -8.80
N VAL A 51 19.92 2.34 -9.88
CA VAL A 51 18.73 1.45 -9.88
C VAL A 51 18.93 0.16 -10.67
N TRP A 52 20.15 -0.07 -11.17
CA TRP A 52 20.50 -1.26 -11.91
C TRP A 52 21.47 -2.16 -11.14
N HIS A 53 21.33 -3.46 -11.33
CA HIS A 53 22.25 -4.46 -10.83
C HIS A 53 22.46 -5.52 -11.92
N ASP A 54 23.72 -5.86 -12.19
CA ASP A 54 24.04 -6.88 -13.17
C ASP A 54 23.83 -8.28 -12.58
N TRP A 55 22.73 -8.87 -12.98
CA TRP A 55 22.40 -10.25 -12.63
C TRP A 55 22.86 -11.28 -13.66
N THR A 56 23.53 -10.86 -14.73
CA THR A 56 23.95 -11.75 -15.82
C THR A 56 24.88 -12.84 -15.29
N GLY A 57 24.44 -14.09 -15.37
CA GLY A 57 25.21 -15.24 -14.87
C GLY A 57 25.44 -15.28 -13.37
N ALA A 58 24.64 -14.52 -12.60
CA ALA A 58 24.73 -14.49 -11.14
C ALA A 58 24.52 -15.87 -10.53
N THR A 59 25.20 -16.13 -9.44
CA THR A 59 25.13 -17.38 -8.67
C THR A 59 24.42 -17.14 -7.34
N VAL A 60 24.11 -18.21 -6.60
CA VAL A 60 23.55 -18.09 -5.25
C VAL A 60 24.46 -17.26 -4.31
N LYS A 61 25.75 -17.23 -4.56
CA LYS A 61 26.70 -16.39 -3.82
C LYS A 61 26.43 -14.90 -4.04
N GLU A 62 26.17 -14.50 -5.30
CA GLU A 62 25.78 -13.13 -5.61
C GLU A 62 24.42 -12.78 -5.01
N LEU A 63 23.43 -13.67 -5.07
CA LEU A 63 22.14 -13.47 -4.44
C LEU A 63 22.27 -13.23 -2.93
N ARG A 64 23.06 -14.03 -2.24
CA ARG A 64 23.37 -13.86 -0.80
C ARG A 64 24.08 -12.54 -0.52
N SER A 65 25.05 -12.17 -1.36
CA SER A 65 25.78 -10.91 -1.25
C SER A 65 24.84 -9.71 -1.45
N PHE A 66 23.90 -9.84 -2.36
CA PHE A 66 22.90 -8.82 -2.62
C PHE A 66 21.95 -8.61 -1.42
N PHE A 67 21.40 -9.69 -0.85
CA PHE A 67 20.56 -9.59 0.34
C PHE A 67 21.31 -9.02 1.55
N LYS A 68 22.59 -9.40 1.71
CA LYS A 68 23.44 -8.81 2.74
C LYS A 68 23.64 -7.29 2.55
N ALA A 69 23.85 -6.86 1.31
CA ALA A 69 23.98 -5.45 0.99
C ALA A 69 22.65 -4.69 1.18
N TRP A 70 21.52 -5.30 0.79
CA TRP A 70 20.20 -4.74 0.99
C TRP A 70 19.86 -4.56 2.48
N HIS A 71 20.10 -5.58 3.28
CA HIS A 71 19.90 -5.48 4.73
C HIS A 71 20.79 -4.40 5.36
N LYS A 72 22.06 -4.30 4.94
CA LYS A 72 22.95 -3.23 5.41
C LYS A 72 22.40 -1.84 5.02
N TRP A 73 21.99 -1.69 3.77
CA TRP A 73 21.43 -0.43 3.26
C TRP A 73 20.16 -0.01 4.02
N GLY A 74 19.34 -0.95 4.48
CA GLY A 74 18.16 -0.67 5.30
C GLY A 74 18.44 0.16 6.56
N TRP A 75 19.68 0.14 7.08
CA TRP A 75 20.11 1.00 8.19
C TRP A 75 20.51 2.41 7.75
N ASP A 76 20.75 2.62 6.46
CA ASP A 76 21.32 3.85 5.93
C ASP A 76 20.39 4.62 4.98
N GLN A 77 19.20 4.08 4.66
CA GLN A 77 18.27 4.68 3.71
C GLN A 77 17.73 6.03 4.20
N GLY A 78 17.67 7.00 3.28
CA GLY A 78 16.97 8.27 3.49
C GLY A 78 15.53 8.24 2.99
N VAL A 79 14.81 9.34 3.17
CA VAL A 79 13.40 9.51 2.67
C VAL A 79 13.30 9.23 1.17
N HIS A 80 14.36 9.52 0.41
CA HIS A 80 14.39 9.45 -1.06
C HIS A 80 15.11 8.21 -1.61
N ASP A 81 15.62 7.33 -0.75
CA ASP A 81 16.42 6.17 -1.15
C ASP A 81 15.63 4.85 -1.09
N GLY A 82 14.38 4.90 -0.66
CA GLY A 82 13.58 3.74 -0.22
C GLY A 82 13.34 2.64 -1.25
N LEU A 83 13.66 2.85 -2.53
CA LEU A 83 13.34 1.90 -3.61
C LEU A 83 14.55 1.32 -4.33
N ASP A 84 15.75 1.83 -4.11
CA ASP A 84 16.95 1.46 -4.87
C ASP A 84 17.21 -0.06 -4.93
N PHE A 85 17.09 -0.75 -3.81
CA PHE A 85 17.32 -2.20 -3.77
C PHE A 85 16.14 -3.00 -4.31
N ILE A 86 14.92 -2.50 -4.15
CA ILE A 86 13.72 -3.10 -4.76
C ILE A 86 13.85 -3.03 -6.28
N GLU A 87 14.27 -1.88 -6.82
CA GLU A 87 14.53 -1.70 -8.25
C GLU A 87 15.61 -2.63 -8.76
N LYS A 88 16.75 -2.70 -8.08
CA LYS A 88 17.83 -3.62 -8.42
C LYS A 88 17.38 -5.07 -8.40
N PHE A 89 16.54 -5.46 -7.45
CA PHE A 89 16.01 -6.81 -7.36
C PHE A 89 14.96 -7.09 -8.44
N SER A 90 14.24 -6.08 -8.90
CA SER A 90 13.27 -6.24 -9.98
C SER A 90 13.88 -6.76 -11.30
N TRP A 91 15.17 -6.54 -11.52
CA TRP A 91 15.85 -7.01 -12.74
C TRP A 91 15.97 -8.53 -12.83
N ILE A 92 16.08 -9.22 -11.71
CA ILE A 92 16.07 -10.70 -11.68
C ILE A 92 14.64 -11.24 -11.51
N THR A 93 13.69 -10.47 -10.98
CA THR A 93 12.37 -10.94 -10.62
C THR A 93 11.29 -10.46 -11.59
N TYR A 94 10.85 -9.21 -11.47
CA TYR A 94 9.65 -8.70 -12.15
C TYR A 94 9.83 -8.29 -13.60
N ARG A 95 11.04 -8.36 -14.14
CA ARG A 95 11.35 -8.00 -15.53
C ARG A 95 11.54 -9.20 -16.44
N ASN A 96 11.32 -10.41 -15.94
CA ASN A 96 11.26 -11.63 -16.74
C ASN A 96 10.27 -12.64 -16.13
N ASP A 97 9.66 -13.45 -17.00
CA ASP A 97 8.58 -14.36 -16.58
C ASP A 97 9.08 -15.43 -15.60
N ALA A 98 10.25 -16.03 -15.85
CA ALA A 98 10.81 -17.04 -14.95
C ALA A 98 11.20 -16.45 -13.58
N GLY A 99 11.68 -15.21 -13.54
CA GLY A 99 11.96 -14.50 -12.30
C GLY A 99 10.68 -14.15 -11.55
N MET A 100 9.64 -13.79 -12.28
CA MET A 100 8.34 -13.56 -11.70
C MET A 100 7.77 -14.83 -11.07
N ASP A 101 7.77 -15.95 -11.81
CA ASP A 101 7.33 -17.25 -11.30
C ASP A 101 8.13 -17.67 -10.06
N PHE A 102 9.44 -17.44 -10.06
CA PHE A 102 10.30 -17.77 -8.91
C PHE A 102 9.81 -17.11 -7.61
N VAL A 103 9.46 -15.82 -7.63
CA VAL A 103 9.12 -15.07 -6.40
C VAL A 103 7.62 -15.02 -6.10
N THR A 104 6.75 -15.42 -7.02
CA THR A 104 5.31 -15.33 -6.84
C THR A 104 4.63 -16.66 -6.56
N SER A 105 4.89 -17.66 -7.37
CA SER A 105 4.31 -19.01 -7.26
C SER A 105 5.36 -20.07 -6.91
N GLY A 106 6.63 -19.76 -7.12
CA GLY A 106 7.76 -20.66 -6.90
C GLY A 106 8.36 -20.59 -5.49
N PRO A 107 9.45 -21.32 -5.26
CA PRO A 107 10.08 -21.46 -3.95
C PRO A 107 10.76 -20.17 -3.46
N GLY A 108 11.07 -19.22 -4.33
CA GLY A 108 11.59 -17.90 -3.97
C GLY A 108 10.60 -17.04 -3.20
N ARG A 109 9.29 -17.38 -3.26
CA ARG A 109 8.22 -16.72 -2.50
C ARG A 109 8.49 -16.77 -0.99
N GLU A 110 8.80 -17.96 -0.45
CA GLU A 110 9.07 -18.13 0.97
C GLU A 110 10.38 -17.46 1.39
N MET A 111 11.40 -17.52 0.54
CA MET A 111 12.64 -16.76 0.73
C MET A 111 12.37 -15.27 0.84
N LEU A 112 11.55 -14.71 -0.04
CA LEU A 112 11.24 -13.28 -0.02
C LEU A 112 10.42 -12.90 1.20
N ALA A 113 9.46 -13.72 1.61
CA ALA A 113 8.70 -13.53 2.84
C ALA A 113 9.59 -13.55 4.08
N ASP A 114 10.57 -14.46 4.14
CA ASP A 114 11.54 -14.53 5.24
C ASP A 114 12.46 -13.30 5.30
N PHE A 115 12.93 -12.82 4.14
CA PHE A 115 13.70 -11.57 4.08
C PHE A 115 12.87 -10.36 4.53
N THR A 116 11.60 -10.30 4.13
CA THR A 116 10.65 -9.26 4.56
C THR A 116 10.47 -9.25 6.08
N HIS A 117 10.36 -10.43 6.69
CA HIS A 117 10.32 -10.55 8.14
C HIS A 117 11.58 -9.94 8.79
N LEU A 118 12.77 -10.24 8.26
CA LEU A 118 14.02 -9.65 8.76
C LEU A 118 14.06 -8.12 8.63
N GLN A 119 13.53 -7.57 7.55
CA GLN A 119 13.42 -6.12 7.41
C GLN A 119 12.46 -5.54 8.45
N GLY A 120 11.36 -6.24 8.77
CA GLY A 120 10.47 -5.87 9.86
C GLY A 120 11.19 -5.82 11.21
N LEU A 121 11.92 -6.88 11.56
CA LEU A 121 12.75 -6.92 12.77
C LEU A 121 13.79 -5.77 12.82
N GLN A 122 14.38 -5.45 11.68
CA GLN A 122 15.31 -4.33 11.55
C GLN A 122 14.64 -2.98 11.86
N MET A 123 13.42 -2.77 11.36
CA MET A 123 12.68 -1.53 11.61
C MET A 123 12.14 -1.41 13.04
N ASP A 124 12.03 -2.54 13.75
CA ASP A 124 11.66 -2.60 15.16
C ASP A 124 12.86 -2.59 16.11
N ASP A 125 14.09 -2.77 15.60
CA ASP A 125 15.31 -2.71 16.41
C ASP A 125 15.56 -1.27 16.90
N PRO A 126 15.93 -1.05 18.16
CA PRO A 126 16.29 0.27 18.71
C PRO A 126 17.39 1.01 17.92
N LYS A 127 18.27 0.30 17.20
CA LYS A 127 19.26 0.92 16.30
C LYS A 127 18.63 1.70 15.15
N SER A 128 17.42 1.36 14.76
CA SER A 128 16.67 2.09 13.72
C SER A 128 16.34 3.53 14.13
N LYS A 129 16.59 3.92 15.39
CA LYS A 129 16.51 5.30 15.85
C LYS A 129 17.42 6.25 15.05
N GLU A 130 18.58 5.78 14.59
CA GLU A 130 19.46 6.59 13.74
C GLU A 130 18.81 6.92 12.39
N LEU A 131 18.04 5.98 11.85
CA LEU A 131 17.24 6.17 10.65
C LEU A 131 16.10 7.17 10.90
N VAL A 132 15.44 7.10 12.06
CA VAL A 132 14.41 8.07 12.46
C VAL A 132 14.98 9.50 12.48
N ASP A 133 16.14 9.69 13.11
CA ASP A 133 16.76 11.02 13.22
C ASP A 133 17.15 11.60 11.86
N ARG A 134 17.59 10.73 10.93
CA ARG A 134 17.86 11.12 9.55
C ARG A 134 16.58 11.56 8.84
N TRP A 135 15.51 10.75 8.90
CA TRP A 135 14.24 11.06 8.26
C TRP A 135 13.61 12.35 8.80
N ILE A 136 13.64 12.57 10.10
CA ILE A 136 13.16 13.82 10.71
C ILE A 136 13.91 15.03 10.15
N LYS A 137 15.23 14.91 10.01
CA LYS A 137 16.06 15.97 9.43
C LYS A 137 15.71 16.24 7.97
N GLU A 138 15.52 15.20 7.16
CA GLU A 138 15.18 15.30 5.73
C GLU A 138 13.78 15.83 5.51
N LEU A 139 12.79 15.37 6.31
CA LEU A 139 11.41 15.87 6.26
C LEU A 139 11.33 17.35 6.66
N GLY A 140 12.17 17.75 7.61
CA GLY A 140 12.28 19.12 8.09
C GLY A 140 11.13 19.56 9.00
N PRO A 141 11.31 20.69 9.70
CA PRO A 141 10.40 21.12 10.76
C PRO A 141 8.99 21.43 10.25
N LYS A 142 8.84 21.83 9.00
CA LYS A 142 7.54 22.18 8.44
C LYS A 142 6.63 20.96 8.25
N LYS A 143 7.16 19.84 7.72
CA LYS A 143 6.41 18.57 7.61
C LYS A 143 6.20 17.96 8.99
N MET A 144 7.23 18.00 9.85
CA MET A 144 7.17 17.43 11.19
C MET A 144 6.18 18.14 12.13
N ALA A 145 5.85 19.41 11.87
CA ALA A 145 4.87 20.16 12.67
C ALA A 145 3.42 19.59 12.60
N ASP A 146 3.12 18.74 11.62
CA ASP A 146 1.83 18.08 11.52
C ASP A 146 1.69 16.85 12.43
N PHE A 147 2.79 16.39 13.03
CA PHE A 147 2.84 15.18 13.84
C PHE A 147 3.06 15.49 15.32
N GLU A 148 2.39 14.70 16.16
CA GLU A 148 2.58 14.78 17.62
C GLU A 148 3.94 14.17 17.99
N PRO A 149 4.76 14.82 18.82
CA PRO A 149 5.94 14.19 19.38
C PRO A 149 5.57 12.93 20.16
N GLY A 150 6.15 11.78 19.78
CA GLY A 150 5.84 10.49 20.35
C GLY A 150 7.07 9.67 20.69
N ASP A 151 6.85 8.42 21.12
CA ASP A 151 7.93 7.43 21.28
C ASP A 151 8.39 6.93 19.91
N TRP A 152 9.30 7.67 19.30
CA TRP A 152 9.94 7.28 18.03
C TRP A 152 11.28 6.57 18.30
N SER A 153 11.28 5.62 19.20
CA SER A 153 12.46 4.85 19.57
C SER A 153 12.88 3.82 18.52
N THR A 154 11.99 3.49 17.56
CA THR A 154 12.26 2.63 16.41
C THR A 154 11.66 3.22 15.15
N PHE A 155 12.11 2.74 13.98
CA PHE A 155 11.61 3.29 12.71
C PHE A 155 10.13 2.95 12.46
N ASN A 156 9.67 1.74 12.81
CA ASN A 156 8.25 1.42 12.68
C ASN A 156 7.38 2.31 13.57
N LYS A 157 7.78 2.63 14.80
CA LYS A 157 7.06 3.58 15.63
C LYS A 157 7.00 4.99 15.02
N PHE A 158 8.09 5.42 14.40
CA PHE A 158 8.11 6.70 13.68
C PHE A 158 7.26 6.66 12.40
N PHE A 159 7.28 5.56 11.66
CA PHE A 159 6.53 5.42 10.40
C PHE A 159 5.02 5.52 10.63
N VAL A 160 4.53 4.97 11.74
CA VAL A 160 3.12 5.06 12.18
C VAL A 160 2.86 6.24 13.14
N ARG A 161 3.63 7.31 13.04
CA ARG A 161 3.50 8.51 13.88
C ARG A 161 2.11 9.09 13.84
N GLU A 162 1.67 9.66 14.96
CA GLU A 162 0.34 10.24 15.11
C GLU A 162 0.31 11.70 14.65
N LEU A 163 -0.86 12.13 14.16
CA LEU A 163 -1.10 13.52 13.81
C LEU A 163 -1.29 14.37 15.08
N ALA A 164 -0.72 15.56 15.07
CA ALA A 164 -1.01 16.55 16.11
C ALA A 164 -2.50 16.91 16.10
N PRO A 165 -3.10 17.20 17.27
CA PRO A 165 -4.50 17.56 17.37
C PRO A 165 -4.87 18.68 16.38
N GLY A 166 -5.91 18.48 15.59
CA GLY A 166 -6.37 19.42 14.57
C GLY A 166 -5.48 19.51 13.33
N ALA A 167 -4.47 18.63 13.18
CA ALA A 167 -3.62 18.59 11.98
C ALA A 167 -4.39 18.19 10.72
N ARG A 168 -5.39 17.34 10.85
CA ARG A 168 -6.32 16.93 9.77
C ARG A 168 -7.75 17.02 10.29
N PRO A 169 -8.39 18.22 10.27
CA PRO A 169 -9.77 18.35 10.70
C PRO A 169 -10.69 17.54 9.77
N ILE A 170 -11.59 16.78 10.36
CA ILE A 170 -12.59 16.00 9.61
C ILE A 170 -13.69 16.95 9.15
N ASP A 171 -13.86 17.03 7.82
CA ASP A 171 -14.89 17.85 7.21
C ASP A 171 -16.29 17.24 7.43
N ALA A 172 -17.27 18.11 7.69
CA ALA A 172 -18.68 17.74 7.86
C ALA A 172 -18.87 16.44 8.68
N ARG A 173 -18.25 16.34 9.85
CA ARG A 173 -18.17 15.12 10.67
C ARG A 173 -19.52 14.44 10.90
N LEU A 174 -20.58 15.22 11.09
CA LEU A 174 -21.93 14.72 11.37
C LEU A 174 -22.81 14.59 10.10
N ASP A 175 -22.35 15.02 8.94
CA ASP A 175 -23.11 14.93 7.71
C ASP A 175 -22.86 13.58 7.04
N PRO A 176 -23.83 12.67 6.99
CA PRO A 176 -23.63 11.35 6.39
C PRO A 176 -23.46 11.39 4.88
N GLY A 177 -23.87 12.48 4.20
CA GLY A 177 -23.72 12.65 2.76
C GLY A 177 -22.27 13.00 2.34
N VAL A 178 -21.39 13.32 3.28
CA VAL A 178 -20.01 13.73 3.00
C VAL A 178 -19.04 12.58 3.25
N VAL A 179 -18.24 12.25 2.24
CA VAL A 179 -17.14 11.29 2.30
C VAL A 179 -15.82 12.04 2.49
N VAL A 180 -14.96 11.58 3.39
CA VAL A 180 -13.63 12.16 3.62
C VAL A 180 -12.51 11.24 3.15
N ALA A 181 -11.34 11.80 2.84
CA ALA A 181 -10.16 11.02 2.52
C ALA A 181 -9.77 10.11 3.70
N PRO A 182 -9.49 8.82 3.45
CA PRO A 182 -9.14 7.89 4.53
C PRO A 182 -7.73 8.11 5.07
N THR A 183 -6.87 8.84 4.37
CA THR A 183 -5.46 9.10 4.69
C THR A 183 -4.92 10.27 3.87
N ASP A 184 -3.70 10.72 4.16
CA ASP A 184 -2.96 11.60 3.25
C ASP A 184 -2.59 10.81 1.99
N CYS A 185 -3.18 11.14 0.84
CA CYS A 185 -3.02 10.35 -0.38
C CYS A 185 -3.06 11.20 -1.66
N VAL A 186 -2.58 10.58 -2.72
CA VAL A 186 -2.84 11.02 -4.10
C VAL A 186 -3.94 10.13 -4.68
N ILE A 187 -5.01 10.73 -5.19
CA ILE A 187 -6.00 10.00 -5.96
C ILE A 187 -5.45 9.86 -7.38
N ASN A 188 -5.10 8.64 -7.74
CA ASN A 188 -4.51 8.34 -9.04
C ASN A 188 -5.49 7.67 -10.01
N MET A 189 -6.62 7.20 -9.51
CA MET A 189 -7.61 6.49 -10.32
C MET A 189 -9.00 6.60 -9.72
N ILE A 190 -9.97 6.82 -10.58
CA ILE A 190 -11.39 6.62 -10.31
C ILE A 190 -11.92 5.73 -11.42
N VAL A 191 -12.55 4.61 -11.07
CA VAL A 191 -13.20 3.69 -12.01
C VAL A 191 -14.67 3.65 -11.66
N ASP A 192 -15.50 4.06 -12.60
CA ASP A 192 -16.95 4.06 -12.47
C ASP A 192 -17.55 2.87 -13.22
N ASP A 193 -18.82 2.57 -12.93
CA ASP A 193 -19.57 1.48 -13.56
C ASP A 193 -18.88 0.11 -13.41
N LEU A 194 -18.47 -0.21 -12.18
CA LEU A 194 -17.82 -1.49 -11.83
C LEU A 194 -18.73 -2.67 -12.14
N THR A 195 -18.20 -3.67 -12.84
CA THR A 195 -18.86 -4.96 -13.11
C THR A 195 -18.09 -6.10 -12.44
N ASP A 196 -18.66 -7.31 -12.42
CA ASP A 196 -17.95 -8.49 -11.92
C ASP A 196 -16.66 -8.80 -12.68
N SER A 197 -16.54 -8.32 -13.91
CA SER A 197 -15.37 -8.47 -14.77
C SER A 197 -14.46 -7.24 -14.81
N THR A 198 -14.87 -6.10 -14.20
CA THR A 198 -14.05 -4.88 -14.19
C THR A 198 -12.77 -5.15 -13.42
N GLN A 199 -11.64 -5.00 -14.10
CA GLN A 199 -10.31 -5.16 -13.52
C GLN A 199 -9.82 -3.83 -12.98
N LEU A 200 -9.69 -3.74 -11.67
CA LEU A 200 -9.13 -2.58 -11.00
C LEU A 200 -7.61 -2.76 -10.91
N PRO A 201 -6.81 -1.82 -11.43
CA PRO A 201 -5.37 -1.87 -11.25
C PRO A 201 -5.04 -1.63 -9.78
N VAL A 202 -4.54 -2.67 -9.14
CA VAL A 202 -4.04 -2.66 -7.76
C VAL A 202 -2.52 -2.75 -7.88
N LYS A 203 -1.92 -1.58 -8.14
CA LYS A 203 -0.48 -1.40 -8.39
C LYS A 203 0.02 -2.10 -9.67
N THR A 204 0.29 -3.39 -9.71
CA THR A 204 0.74 -4.12 -10.91
C THR A 204 -0.16 -5.27 -11.29
N VAL A 205 -1.11 -5.59 -10.45
CA VAL A 205 -2.14 -6.59 -10.72
C VAL A 205 -3.47 -5.93 -10.94
N THR A 206 -4.31 -6.61 -11.67
CA THR A 206 -5.72 -6.30 -11.76
C THR A 206 -6.50 -7.27 -10.88
N MET A 207 -7.40 -6.74 -10.07
CA MET A 207 -8.30 -7.52 -9.22
C MET A 207 -9.71 -7.02 -9.43
N ASN A 208 -10.66 -7.93 -9.57
CA ASN A 208 -12.07 -7.55 -9.53
C ASN A 208 -12.53 -7.32 -8.08
N VAL A 209 -13.73 -6.76 -7.92
CA VAL A 209 -14.29 -6.43 -6.59
C VAL A 209 -14.37 -7.67 -5.68
N ARG A 210 -14.77 -8.83 -6.22
CA ARG A 210 -14.87 -10.08 -5.45
C ARG A 210 -13.51 -10.55 -4.94
N GLN A 211 -12.48 -10.46 -5.77
CA GLN A 211 -11.11 -10.77 -5.35
C GLN A 211 -10.60 -9.81 -4.28
N LEU A 212 -10.84 -8.50 -4.46
CA LEU A 212 -10.44 -7.48 -3.46
C LEU A 212 -11.03 -7.76 -2.08
N LEU A 213 -12.29 -8.17 -2.03
CA LEU A 213 -13.02 -8.48 -0.80
C LEU A 213 -12.94 -9.97 -0.40
N ASP A 214 -12.00 -10.73 -0.98
CA ASP A 214 -11.75 -12.13 -0.65
C ASP A 214 -13.02 -13.00 -0.65
N GLY A 215 -13.90 -12.78 -1.63
CA GLY A 215 -15.15 -13.52 -1.80
C GLY A 215 -16.28 -13.13 -0.84
N SER A 216 -16.14 -12.03 -0.08
CA SER A 216 -17.23 -11.52 0.76
C SER A 216 -18.54 -11.35 0.00
N ASP A 217 -19.65 -11.68 0.63
CA ASP A 217 -21.01 -11.47 0.08
C ASP A 217 -21.30 -9.99 -0.22
N TYR A 218 -20.65 -9.06 0.51
CA TYR A 218 -20.77 -7.62 0.27
C TYR A 218 -20.17 -7.16 -1.06
N ALA A 219 -19.38 -7.99 -1.74
CA ALA A 219 -18.89 -7.67 -3.09
C ALA A 219 -20.03 -7.36 -4.07
N SER A 220 -21.18 -8.03 -3.90
CA SER A 220 -22.37 -7.78 -4.71
C SER A 220 -23.02 -6.41 -4.51
N CYS A 221 -22.70 -5.69 -3.44
CA CYS A 221 -23.17 -4.32 -3.21
C CYS A 221 -22.52 -3.31 -4.16
N PHE A 222 -21.34 -3.62 -4.69
CA PHE A 222 -20.51 -2.72 -5.50
C PHE A 222 -20.55 -3.05 -7.00
N THR A 223 -21.27 -4.08 -7.40
CA THR A 223 -21.40 -4.52 -8.79
C THR A 223 -22.88 -4.50 -9.22
N PRO A 224 -23.18 -4.54 -10.53
CA PRO A 224 -24.55 -4.48 -11.00
C PRO A 224 -25.43 -5.60 -10.43
N SER A 225 -26.65 -5.27 -10.04
CA SER A 225 -27.64 -6.24 -9.57
C SER A 225 -28.26 -7.10 -10.68
N GLY A 226 -27.99 -6.76 -11.94
CA GLY A 226 -28.48 -7.49 -13.13
C GLY A 226 -28.15 -6.79 -14.44
N PRO A 227 -28.50 -7.39 -15.59
CA PRO A 227 -28.24 -6.79 -16.90
C PRO A 227 -28.85 -5.39 -17.05
N GLY A 228 -28.00 -4.41 -17.42
CA GLY A 228 -28.43 -3.01 -17.61
C GLY A 228 -28.52 -2.18 -16.32
N SER A 229 -28.23 -2.78 -15.15
CA SER A 229 -28.06 -2.01 -13.91
C SER A 229 -26.69 -1.34 -13.88
N PRO A 230 -26.56 -0.11 -13.32
CA PRO A 230 -25.26 0.53 -13.17
C PRO A 230 -24.40 -0.22 -12.16
N GLY A 231 -23.09 -0.12 -12.33
CA GLY A 231 -22.09 -0.58 -11.35
C GLY A 231 -21.75 0.48 -10.32
N GLY A 232 -20.96 0.10 -9.33
CA GLY A 232 -20.41 1.03 -8.33
C GLY A 232 -19.19 1.79 -8.81
N THR A 233 -18.55 2.51 -7.88
CA THR A 233 -17.35 3.31 -8.17
C THR A 233 -16.20 2.88 -7.28
N ALA A 234 -14.98 2.77 -7.84
CA ALA A 234 -13.75 2.58 -7.09
C ALA A 234 -12.87 3.83 -7.15
N VAL A 235 -12.28 4.20 -6.01
CA VAL A 235 -11.32 5.30 -5.89
C VAL A 235 -10.03 4.78 -5.28
N SER A 236 -8.92 4.99 -5.98
CA SER A 236 -7.59 4.56 -5.52
C SER A 236 -6.82 5.73 -4.91
N CYS A 237 -6.38 5.54 -3.67
CA CYS A 237 -5.70 6.52 -2.83
C CYS A 237 -4.29 6.01 -2.49
N ILE A 238 -3.27 6.50 -3.20
CA ILE A 238 -1.88 6.07 -3.00
C ILE A 238 -1.21 6.91 -1.93
N LEU A 239 -0.51 6.25 -1.00
CA LEU A 239 0.33 6.90 0.00
C LEU A 239 1.78 6.93 -0.49
N LEU A 240 2.45 8.06 -0.30
CA LEU A 240 3.88 8.18 -0.53
C LEU A 240 4.67 7.82 0.73
N PRO A 241 5.91 7.34 0.62
CA PRO A 241 6.69 6.84 1.76
C PRO A 241 6.85 7.84 2.90
N ASP A 242 6.89 9.14 2.61
CA ASP A 242 7.11 10.22 3.56
C ASP A 242 5.84 10.80 4.19
N THR A 243 4.67 10.26 3.85
CA THR A 243 3.38 10.76 4.31
C THR A 243 2.90 10.12 5.61
N TYR A 244 1.66 10.39 5.98
CA TYR A 244 0.95 9.77 7.09
C TYR A 244 0.47 8.37 6.70
N HIS A 245 0.77 7.35 7.52
CA HIS A 245 0.52 5.93 7.19
C HIS A 245 -0.54 5.25 8.06
N ARG A 246 -1.43 6.04 8.69
CA ARG A 246 -2.64 5.51 9.32
C ARG A 246 -3.83 5.78 8.41
N TYR A 247 -4.86 4.94 8.50
CA TYR A 247 -6.07 5.08 7.69
C TYR A 247 -7.31 5.11 8.57
N HIS A 248 -8.31 5.88 8.12
CA HIS A 248 -9.47 6.28 8.88
C HIS A 248 -10.75 5.97 8.13
N ALA A 249 -11.86 5.87 8.87
CA ALA A 249 -13.18 5.66 8.30
C ALA A 249 -13.58 6.84 7.40
N PRO A 250 -13.83 6.62 6.10
CA PRO A 250 -14.23 7.68 5.17
C PRO A 250 -15.66 8.17 5.41
N VAL A 251 -16.46 7.36 6.08
CA VAL A 251 -17.87 7.59 6.43
C VAL A 251 -18.13 7.18 7.87
N GLY A 252 -19.20 7.69 8.49
CA GLY A 252 -19.69 7.22 9.77
C GLY A 252 -20.78 6.17 9.60
N GLY A 253 -21.05 5.41 10.66
CA GLY A 253 -22.06 4.35 10.68
C GLY A 253 -21.62 3.15 11.50
N GLU A 254 -21.61 1.98 10.89
CA GLU A 254 -21.24 0.72 11.55
C GLU A 254 -20.34 -0.11 10.64
N VAL A 255 -19.33 -0.74 11.20
CA VAL A 255 -18.55 -1.78 10.52
C VAL A 255 -19.32 -3.09 10.60
N VAL A 256 -19.67 -3.67 9.45
CA VAL A 256 -20.45 -4.91 9.32
C VAL A 256 -19.58 -6.11 8.97
N GLU A 257 -18.43 -5.90 8.37
CA GLU A 257 -17.44 -6.93 8.10
C GLU A 257 -16.04 -6.30 8.02
N ALA A 258 -15.03 -6.98 8.58
CA ALA A 258 -13.64 -6.54 8.49
C ALA A 258 -12.66 -7.69 8.65
N ARG A 259 -11.62 -7.69 7.80
CA ARG A 259 -10.48 -8.62 7.86
C ARG A 259 -9.19 -7.90 7.50
N ASP A 260 -8.09 -8.19 8.20
CA ASP A 260 -6.76 -7.61 7.97
C ASP A 260 -5.67 -8.63 7.59
N ASP A 261 -6.05 -9.89 7.35
CA ASP A 261 -5.14 -11.03 7.19
C ASP A 261 -5.16 -11.66 5.80
N ILE A 262 -5.65 -10.96 4.78
CA ILE A 262 -5.81 -11.51 3.43
C ILE A 262 -4.49 -11.42 2.67
N GLY A 263 -4.14 -12.51 1.97
CA GLY A 263 -2.87 -12.64 1.29
C GLY A 263 -1.70 -12.72 2.27
N GLY A 264 -0.51 -12.84 1.80
CA GLY A 264 0.64 -12.99 2.70
C GLY A 264 1.97 -12.71 2.05
N VAL A 265 1.95 -12.38 0.77
CA VAL A 265 3.17 -12.18 0.00
C VAL A 265 3.23 -10.77 -0.53
N TYR A 266 4.39 -10.17 -0.35
CA TYR A 266 4.69 -8.82 -0.79
C TYR A 266 5.43 -8.88 -2.10
N TYR A 267 4.83 -8.39 -3.17
CA TYR A 267 5.45 -8.34 -4.49
C TYR A 267 6.01 -6.96 -4.78
N GLY A 268 7.19 -6.93 -5.33
CA GLY A 268 7.71 -5.76 -6.01
C GLY A 268 6.94 -5.50 -7.29
N MET A 269 7.04 -4.30 -7.79
CA MET A 269 6.38 -3.89 -9.03
C MET A 269 7.36 -3.93 -10.18
N LYS A 270 6.99 -4.58 -11.30
CA LYS A 270 7.66 -4.36 -12.58
C LYS A 270 7.52 -2.87 -12.91
N ASP A 271 8.62 -2.20 -13.17
CA ASP A 271 8.65 -0.77 -13.53
C ASP A 271 8.11 0.24 -12.50
N PHE A 272 8.01 -0.15 -11.21
CA PHE A 272 7.56 0.77 -10.16
C PHE A 272 8.32 2.11 -10.15
N PRO A 273 9.65 2.13 -10.28
CA PRO A 273 10.40 3.37 -10.34
C PRO A 273 10.11 4.21 -11.57
N ALA A 274 10.05 3.57 -12.74
CA ALA A 274 9.68 4.27 -13.97
C ALA A 274 8.24 4.79 -13.94
N LEU A 275 7.36 4.14 -13.18
CA LEU A 275 5.98 4.61 -12.95
C LEU A 275 5.95 5.80 -12.01
N LEU A 276 6.76 5.81 -10.96
CA LEU A 276 6.91 6.97 -10.05
C LEU A 276 7.54 8.15 -10.78
N ASP A 277 8.59 7.94 -11.57
CA ASP A 277 9.28 8.96 -12.35
C ASP A 277 8.36 9.59 -13.41
N LYS A 278 7.39 8.85 -13.94
CA LYS A 278 6.40 9.35 -14.91
C LYS A 278 5.16 9.95 -14.29
N GLY A 279 5.06 10.01 -12.96
CA GLY A 279 3.84 10.42 -12.27
C GLY A 279 2.66 9.46 -12.48
N ASN A 280 2.88 8.33 -13.14
CA ASN A 280 1.89 7.28 -13.40
C ASN A 280 1.88 6.26 -12.28
N VAL A 281 1.36 6.62 -11.15
CA VAL A 281 1.24 5.71 -10.01
C VAL A 281 0.06 4.77 -10.26
N GLY A 282 0.30 3.67 -10.98
CA GLY A 282 -0.66 2.57 -11.06
C GLY A 282 -1.49 2.40 -12.33
N TYR A 283 -1.08 2.93 -13.49
CA TYR A 283 -1.78 2.72 -14.75
C TYR A 283 -1.24 1.54 -15.58
N GLY A 284 -2.10 0.58 -15.86
CA GLY A 284 -2.18 -0.11 -17.15
C GLY A 284 -1.16 -1.19 -17.44
N TYR A 285 -0.90 -2.14 -16.52
CA TYR A 285 -0.26 -3.39 -16.89
C TYR A 285 -1.13 -4.59 -16.47
N ASP A 286 -1.47 -5.41 -17.44
CA ASP A 286 -2.22 -6.66 -17.25
C ASP A 286 -1.29 -7.74 -16.68
N TYR A 287 -1.48 -8.09 -15.41
CA TYR A 287 -0.82 -9.23 -14.78
C TYR A 287 -1.85 -10.00 -13.97
N SER A 288 -2.59 -10.83 -14.64
CA SER A 288 -3.71 -11.61 -14.11
C SER A 288 -3.37 -12.73 -13.11
N MET A 289 -2.15 -12.76 -12.54
CA MET A 289 -1.67 -13.94 -11.80
C MET A 289 -1.50 -13.75 -10.29
N PHE A 290 -1.92 -12.63 -9.67
CA PHE A 290 -1.55 -12.34 -8.29
C PHE A 290 -2.73 -12.05 -7.37
N ASP A 291 -3.41 -13.09 -6.91
CA ASP A 291 -4.49 -13.00 -5.91
C ASP A 291 -3.99 -12.81 -4.46
N ASP A 292 -2.67 -12.75 -4.25
CA ASP A 292 -2.06 -12.91 -2.94
C ASP A 292 -1.48 -11.64 -2.29
N PHE A 293 -1.82 -10.44 -2.77
CA PHE A 293 -1.38 -9.20 -2.10
C PHE A 293 -1.85 -9.14 -0.65
N ARG A 294 -0.95 -8.77 0.26
CA ARG A 294 -1.32 -8.45 1.63
C ARG A 294 -2.29 -7.28 1.63
N ARG A 295 -3.51 -7.56 2.05
CA ARG A 295 -4.58 -6.57 2.15
C ARG A 295 -5.50 -6.86 3.32
N GLY A 296 -6.27 -5.88 3.67
CA GLY A 296 -7.45 -6.02 4.48
C GLY A 296 -8.64 -5.38 3.78
N TYR A 297 -9.81 -5.52 4.37
CA TYR A 297 -10.96 -4.70 4.01
C TYR A 297 -11.85 -4.45 5.22
N VAL A 298 -12.55 -3.32 5.16
CA VAL A 298 -13.60 -2.95 6.10
C VAL A 298 -14.81 -2.56 5.28
N VAL A 299 -15.95 -3.16 5.55
CA VAL A 299 -17.24 -2.79 4.97
C VAL A 299 -18.04 -1.99 6.02
N PHE A 300 -18.34 -0.76 5.67
CA PHE A 300 -19.16 0.14 6.47
C PHE A 300 -20.60 0.10 5.98
N ARG A 301 -21.55 -0.04 6.89
CA ARG A 301 -22.96 0.28 6.67
C ARG A 301 -23.16 1.74 7.09
N THR A 302 -23.49 2.62 6.15
CA THR A 302 -23.63 4.05 6.38
C THR A 302 -25.05 4.53 6.04
N PRO A 303 -25.63 5.48 6.78
CA PRO A 303 -26.87 6.09 6.37
C PRO A 303 -26.69 6.88 5.07
N TYR A 304 -27.64 6.75 4.15
CA TYR A 304 -27.69 7.55 2.95
C TYR A 304 -28.65 8.73 3.10
N VAL A 305 -28.37 9.75 2.33
CA VAL A 305 -29.26 10.93 2.21
C VAL A 305 -29.56 11.15 0.74
N ASP A 306 -30.74 11.69 0.46
CA ASP A 306 -31.12 12.15 -0.87
C ASP A 306 -30.47 13.50 -1.19
N HIS A 307 -30.79 14.05 -2.38
CA HIS A 307 -30.29 15.35 -2.85
C HIS A 307 -30.77 16.55 -2.02
N GLU A 308 -31.78 16.36 -1.14
CA GLU A 308 -32.26 17.36 -0.20
C GLU A 308 -31.66 17.18 1.21
N GLY A 309 -30.80 16.17 1.41
CA GLY A 309 -30.19 15.83 2.69
C GLY A 309 -31.10 15.04 3.64
N LYS A 310 -32.23 14.51 3.14
CA LYS A 310 -33.13 13.68 3.94
C LYS A 310 -32.65 12.23 3.95
N PRO A 311 -32.95 11.47 5.03
CA PRO A 311 -32.62 10.04 5.11
C PRO A 311 -33.17 9.25 3.92
N ASP A 312 -32.27 8.50 3.24
CA ASP A 312 -32.58 7.65 2.07
C ASP A 312 -32.10 6.20 2.32
N GLY A 313 -32.37 5.69 3.50
CA GLY A 313 -31.97 4.33 3.89
C GLY A 313 -30.52 4.22 4.31
N HIS A 314 -29.95 3.05 4.04
CA HIS A 314 -28.54 2.71 4.34
C HIS A 314 -27.94 1.98 3.15
N GLY A 315 -26.66 2.11 2.98
CA GLY A 315 -25.89 1.36 2.01
C GLY A 315 -24.48 1.07 2.50
N HIS A 316 -23.60 0.66 1.60
CA HIS A 316 -22.28 0.18 1.95
C HIS A 316 -21.19 0.99 1.27
N VAL A 317 -20.11 1.20 2.02
CA VAL A 317 -18.81 1.70 1.53
C VAL A 317 -17.75 0.71 1.98
N ALA A 318 -16.79 0.38 1.12
CA ALA A 318 -15.65 -0.44 1.56
C ALA A 318 -14.35 0.37 1.51
N LEU A 319 -13.49 0.16 2.50
CA LEU A 319 -12.11 0.62 2.56
C LEU A 319 -11.21 -0.61 2.50
N ILE A 320 -10.30 -0.64 1.52
CA ILE A 320 -9.41 -1.76 1.29
C ILE A 320 -7.97 -1.26 1.36
N PRO A 321 -7.32 -1.33 2.54
CA PRO A 321 -5.89 -1.08 2.65
C PRO A 321 -5.09 -2.23 2.02
N VAL A 322 -4.13 -1.88 1.15
CA VAL A 322 -3.25 -2.81 0.44
C VAL A 322 -1.81 -2.48 0.76
N GLY A 323 -1.10 -3.43 1.36
CA GLY A 323 0.34 -3.36 1.61
C GLY A 323 1.14 -3.70 0.36
N LEU A 324 2.34 -3.14 0.25
CA LEU A 324 3.28 -3.48 -0.81
C LEU A 324 4.69 -3.59 -0.27
N ASN A 325 5.47 -4.37 -1.02
CA ASN A 325 6.92 -4.49 -0.93
C ASN A 325 7.47 -4.50 0.49
N SER A 326 8.06 -5.61 0.80
CA SER A 326 8.86 -5.89 1.96
C SER A 326 8.17 -5.82 3.33
N ILE A 327 7.75 -4.74 3.91
CA ILE A 327 7.31 -4.75 5.32
C ILE A 327 5.87 -4.29 5.50
N GLY A 328 5.24 -3.80 4.46
CA GLY A 328 3.92 -3.18 4.48
C GLY A 328 2.84 -4.08 5.07
N SER A 329 2.83 -4.25 6.38
CA SER A 329 1.75 -4.96 7.05
C SER A 329 0.51 -4.08 7.12
N VAL A 330 -0.64 -4.66 6.85
CA VAL A 330 -1.94 -4.08 7.12
C VAL A 330 -2.31 -4.46 8.54
N GLN A 331 -2.52 -3.48 9.41
CA GLN A 331 -2.89 -3.70 10.81
C GLN A 331 -4.18 -2.96 11.13
N PHE A 332 -5.20 -3.65 11.63
CA PHE A 332 -6.40 -3.01 12.19
C PHE A 332 -6.27 -2.89 13.71
N HIS A 333 -6.89 -1.87 14.28
CA HIS A 333 -7.10 -1.82 15.72
C HIS A 333 -8.00 -2.97 16.17
N GLU A 334 -7.79 -3.45 17.39
CA GLU A 334 -8.51 -4.60 17.94
C GLU A 334 -10.03 -4.48 17.80
N LYS A 335 -10.57 -3.27 17.97
CA LYS A 335 -11.98 -2.93 17.78
C LYS A 335 -12.53 -3.35 16.41
N PHE A 336 -11.69 -3.37 15.37
CA PHE A 336 -12.06 -3.60 13.97
C PHE A 336 -11.50 -4.89 13.38
N ARG A 337 -10.96 -5.79 14.21
CA ARG A 337 -10.44 -7.09 13.76
C ARG A 337 -11.51 -8.16 13.74
N ASN A 338 -11.46 -9.03 12.71
CA ASN A 338 -12.26 -10.26 12.64
C ASN A 338 -13.76 -10.02 12.84
N ILE A 339 -14.31 -8.95 12.25
CA ILE A 339 -15.75 -8.71 12.23
C ILE A 339 -16.32 -9.50 11.06
N THR A 340 -17.21 -10.45 11.36
CA THR A 340 -17.90 -11.29 10.38
C THR A 340 -19.35 -10.85 10.23
N LYS A 341 -20.02 -11.33 9.21
CA LYS A 341 -21.44 -11.07 8.96
C LYS A 341 -22.35 -11.47 10.14
N GLU A 342 -21.92 -12.47 10.92
CA GLU A 342 -22.63 -12.94 12.12
C GLU A 342 -22.29 -12.12 13.38
N SER A 343 -21.27 -11.28 13.31
CA SER A 343 -20.88 -10.42 14.42
C SER A 343 -21.90 -9.30 14.63
N THR A 344 -21.99 -8.80 15.86
CA THR A 344 -22.69 -7.53 16.11
C THR A 344 -21.96 -6.41 15.41
N PRO A 345 -22.62 -5.61 14.56
CA PRO A 345 -21.99 -4.47 13.90
C PRO A 345 -21.33 -3.51 14.90
N VAL A 346 -20.16 -3.01 14.55
CA VAL A 346 -19.36 -2.15 15.43
C VAL A 346 -19.54 -0.68 15.03
N PRO A 347 -20.06 0.19 15.91
CA PRO A 347 -20.21 1.62 15.63
C PRO A 347 -18.87 2.27 15.29
N VAL A 348 -18.87 3.15 14.27
CA VAL A 348 -17.71 3.90 13.82
C VAL A 348 -18.07 5.33 13.46
N GLU A 349 -17.23 6.29 13.91
CA GLU A 349 -17.38 7.68 13.53
C GLU A 349 -16.59 7.99 12.25
N LYS A 350 -17.09 8.95 11.45
CA LYS A 350 -16.32 9.48 10.31
C LYS A 350 -15.00 10.07 10.80
N GLY A 351 -13.89 9.61 10.20
CA GLY A 351 -12.54 9.99 10.58
C GLY A 351 -11.99 9.21 11.78
N GLU A 352 -12.71 8.23 12.33
CA GLU A 352 -12.16 7.32 13.34
C GLU A 352 -11.06 6.47 12.74
N GLU A 353 -9.94 6.31 13.45
CA GLU A 353 -8.80 5.52 12.98
C GLU A 353 -9.14 4.03 12.97
N ILE A 354 -9.02 3.42 11.81
CA ILE A 354 -9.24 1.98 11.59
C ILE A 354 -7.96 1.18 11.85
N GLY A 355 -6.83 1.73 11.43
CA GLY A 355 -5.55 1.04 11.52
C GLY A 355 -4.40 1.77 10.83
N TYR A 356 -3.33 1.05 10.57
CA TYR A 356 -2.10 1.61 10.05
C TYR A 356 -1.31 0.61 9.19
N PHE A 357 -0.42 1.16 8.36
CA PHE A 357 0.58 0.39 7.65
C PHE A 357 1.92 0.47 8.37
N GLN A 358 2.58 -0.64 8.59
CA GLN A 358 4.01 -0.62 8.91
C GLN A 358 4.83 -0.34 7.63
N TYR A 359 6.15 -0.10 7.79
CA TYR A 359 7.00 0.36 6.70
C TYR A 359 6.86 -0.47 5.42
N GLY A 360 6.67 0.23 4.30
CA GLY A 360 6.45 -0.34 2.96
C GLY A 360 5.52 0.53 2.12
N GLY A 361 5.37 0.22 0.84
CA GLY A 361 4.43 0.91 -0.03
C GLY A 361 2.98 0.60 0.33
N SER A 362 2.09 1.60 0.31
CA SER A 362 0.70 1.47 0.74
C SER A 362 -0.28 2.15 -0.21
N LEU A 363 -1.47 1.59 -0.27
CA LEU A 363 -2.59 2.03 -1.09
C LEU A 363 -3.88 1.77 -0.33
N ASN A 364 -4.82 2.70 -0.38
CA ASN A 364 -6.21 2.46 0.01
C ASN A 364 -7.11 2.50 -1.22
N ILE A 365 -8.02 1.53 -1.34
CA ILE A 365 -9.09 1.55 -2.33
C ILE A 365 -10.40 1.78 -1.59
N LEU A 366 -11.20 2.72 -2.08
CA LEU A 366 -12.56 2.91 -1.63
C LEU A 366 -13.52 2.34 -2.69
N LEU A 367 -14.55 1.61 -2.24
CA LEU A 367 -15.64 1.16 -3.10
C LEU A 367 -16.93 1.78 -2.62
N PHE A 368 -17.74 2.22 -3.58
CA PHE A 368 -19.06 2.82 -3.38
C PHE A 368 -20.11 2.07 -4.18
N GLU A 369 -21.30 1.95 -3.62
CA GLU A 369 -22.45 1.37 -4.31
C GLU A 369 -22.86 2.19 -5.55
N PRO A 370 -23.57 1.58 -6.52
CA PRO A 370 -24.04 2.26 -7.71
C PRO A 370 -24.75 3.59 -7.43
N GLY A 371 -24.33 4.64 -8.11
CA GLY A 371 -24.94 5.97 -8.02
C GLY A 371 -24.67 6.74 -6.73
N ARG A 372 -23.76 6.27 -5.84
CA ARG A 372 -23.50 6.89 -4.54
C ARG A 372 -22.21 7.71 -4.45
N PHE A 373 -21.36 7.65 -5.46
CA PHE A 373 -20.17 8.50 -5.59
C PHE A 373 -19.99 8.98 -7.02
N PRO A 374 -20.75 10.01 -7.44
CA PRO A 374 -20.78 10.42 -8.85
C PRO A 374 -19.53 11.18 -9.29
N ALA A 375 -18.85 11.91 -8.39
CA ALA A 375 -17.66 12.70 -8.72
C ALA A 375 -16.95 13.26 -7.47
N LEU A 376 -15.67 13.64 -7.63
CA LEU A 376 -14.97 14.52 -6.70
C LEU A 376 -15.51 15.95 -6.86
N GLN A 377 -15.83 16.60 -5.76
CA GLN A 377 -16.35 17.97 -5.75
C GLN A 377 -15.24 18.95 -5.38
N LEU A 378 -15.02 19.93 -6.23
CA LEU A 378 -14.03 20.99 -6.04
C LEU A 378 -14.67 22.36 -6.26
N LEU A 379 -14.28 23.33 -5.46
CA LEU A 379 -14.66 24.72 -5.65
C LEU A 379 -13.61 25.46 -6.49
N MET A 380 -14.05 26.46 -7.23
CA MET A 380 -13.16 27.33 -8.00
C MET A 380 -12.03 27.90 -7.12
N GLY A 381 -10.80 27.77 -7.59
CA GLY A 381 -9.61 28.21 -6.87
C GLY A 381 -9.04 27.18 -5.88
N GLN A 382 -9.69 26.05 -5.66
CA GLN A 382 -9.07 24.93 -4.92
C GLN A 382 -7.98 24.29 -5.77
N ARG A 383 -6.93 23.82 -5.08
CA ARG A 383 -5.84 23.10 -5.75
C ARG A 383 -6.33 21.74 -6.25
N ILE A 384 -6.09 21.45 -7.52
CA ILE A 384 -6.28 20.11 -8.10
C ILE A 384 -4.94 19.35 -8.26
N GLY A 385 -3.81 20.08 -8.26
CA GLY A 385 -2.48 19.48 -8.43
C GLY A 385 -1.39 20.55 -8.41
N VAL A 386 -0.16 20.11 -8.70
CA VAL A 386 1.01 20.98 -8.90
C VAL A 386 1.66 20.64 -10.23
N LEU A 387 2.18 21.66 -10.92
CA LEU A 387 2.99 21.49 -12.13
C LEU A 387 4.45 21.37 -11.68
N GLU A 388 4.98 20.17 -11.76
CA GLU A 388 6.36 19.87 -11.39
C GLU A 388 6.97 18.93 -12.43
N GLU A 389 8.30 18.90 -12.52
CA GLU A 389 9.00 17.90 -13.32
C GLU A 389 8.71 16.50 -12.75
N THR A 390 8.34 15.58 -13.63
CA THR A 390 7.88 14.23 -13.26
C THR A 390 9.01 13.28 -12.84
N GLU A 391 10.25 13.76 -12.82
CA GLU A 391 11.43 12.94 -12.52
C GLU A 391 11.63 12.60 -11.03
N ARG A 392 10.78 13.14 -10.13
CA ARG A 392 10.93 12.94 -8.67
C ARG A 392 9.59 12.77 -7.98
N SER A 393 9.34 11.60 -7.44
CA SER A 393 8.14 11.27 -6.65
C SER A 393 8.02 12.10 -5.34
N ASP A 394 9.11 12.68 -4.85
CA ASP A 394 9.14 13.50 -3.64
C ASP A 394 8.43 14.86 -3.78
N PHE A 395 8.03 15.24 -5.00
CA PHE A 395 7.34 16.49 -5.26
C PHE A 395 5.84 16.47 -5.03
N LEU A 396 5.18 15.34 -5.08
CA LEU A 396 3.72 15.25 -5.03
C LEU A 396 3.10 15.92 -3.79
N PHE A 397 3.77 15.87 -2.63
CA PHE A 397 3.33 16.53 -1.39
C PHE A 397 4.19 17.73 -0.98
N ARG A 398 5.29 18.04 -1.66
CA ARG A 398 6.26 19.08 -1.28
C ARG A 398 5.65 20.46 -1.16
N ASN A 399 4.71 20.77 -2.04
CA ASN A 399 4.00 22.05 -2.09
C ASN A 399 2.55 21.95 -1.58
N PHE A 400 2.21 20.87 -0.89
CA PHE A 400 0.91 20.75 -0.24
C PHE A 400 0.85 21.76 0.92
N ARG A 401 0.42 22.97 0.58
CA ARG A 401 0.18 24.01 1.59
C ARG A 401 -1.22 23.80 2.14
N ARG A 402 -1.30 23.63 3.46
CA ARG A 402 -2.57 23.82 4.16
C ARG A 402 -3.17 25.16 3.71
N THR A 403 -4.31 25.13 3.09
CA THR A 403 -5.20 26.27 3.13
C THR A 403 -5.77 26.29 4.53
N THR A 404 -5.18 27.08 5.44
CA THR A 404 -5.86 27.42 6.68
C THR A 404 -7.25 27.89 6.29
N PRO A 405 -8.34 27.33 6.87
CA PRO A 405 -9.67 27.88 6.66
C PRO A 405 -9.57 29.35 7.02
N ARG A 406 -9.89 30.27 6.11
CA ARG A 406 -10.12 31.66 6.49
C ARG A 406 -11.18 31.59 7.58
N ARG A 407 -10.86 32.03 8.79
CA ARG A 407 -11.88 32.33 9.78
C ARG A 407 -12.89 33.24 9.08
N VAL A 408 -14.05 32.73 8.81
CA VAL A 408 -15.17 33.57 8.41
C VAL A 408 -15.43 34.44 9.62
N PRO A 409 -15.32 35.75 9.53
CA PRO A 409 -15.66 36.61 10.64
C PRO A 409 -17.13 36.33 10.99
N PRO A 410 -17.49 36.33 12.30
CA PRO A 410 -18.89 36.16 12.67
C PRO A 410 -19.71 37.22 11.94
N VAL A 411 -20.77 36.78 11.28
CA VAL A 411 -21.76 37.70 10.68
C VAL A 411 -22.36 38.47 11.86
N SER A 412 -22.10 39.76 11.87
CA SER A 412 -22.64 40.72 12.86
C SER A 412 -24.13 40.90 12.70
#